data_5da333c7ba61038fcfc492e419df9ba5
#
_entry.id   5da333c7ba61038fcfc492e419df9ba5
#
_cell.length_a   1.000
_cell.length_b   1.000
_cell.length_c   1.000
_cell.angle_alpha   90.00
_cell.angle_beta   90.00
_cell.angle_gamma   90.00
#
_symmetry.space_group_name_H-M   'P 1'
#
loop_
_entity.id
_entity.type
_entity.pdbx_description
1 polymer ?
#
loop_
_entity_poly.entity_id
_entity_poly.type
_entity_poly.pdbx_seq_one_letter_code
_entity_poly.pdbx_strand_id
1 'polypeptide(L)'
;WQRLLTQYYGYTTEEANAFIAGPCFQAWWGMNNLEGWGGPNPEWWYERQEVLAHNIGKRMRELGMQPVLPGFSGMVPSNFTEKTGHQANSQGNWCYFTRPYILDPNSDTFTSMAANYYKVLKEVMGTSKYYSMDPFHEGANTNGIDVPAAYTAIANAMYAANDDIDEK
;
A
#
# COMPACT_ATOMS: atom_id res chain seq x y z
N TRP A 1 2.86 5.64 2.17
CA TRP A 1 2.03 6.10 1.06
C TRP A 1 2.32 7.54 0.68
N GLN A 2 2.33 8.48 1.62
CA GLN A 2 2.62 9.89 1.34
C GLN A 2 3.91 10.04 0.51
N ARG A 3 5.05 9.51 0.99
CA ARG A 3 6.33 9.55 0.26
C ARG A 3 6.26 8.87 -1.10
N LEU A 4 5.59 7.72 -1.20
CA LEU A 4 5.44 7.00 -2.47
C LEU A 4 4.74 7.87 -3.51
N LEU A 5 3.60 8.45 -3.16
CA LEU A 5 2.79 9.25 -4.07
C LEU A 5 3.46 10.56 -4.45
N THR A 6 4.10 11.24 -3.50
CA THR A 6 4.74 12.53 -3.76
C THR A 6 6.06 12.41 -4.52
N GLN A 7 6.87 11.40 -4.25
CA GLN A 7 8.19 11.23 -4.87
C GLN A 7 8.12 10.64 -6.28
N TYR A 8 7.15 9.76 -6.55
CA TYR A 8 7.15 8.96 -7.78
C TYR A 8 5.94 9.22 -8.70
N TYR A 9 4.83 9.76 -8.17
CA TYR A 9 3.57 9.82 -8.91
C TYR A 9 2.97 11.22 -9.04
N GLY A 10 3.74 12.26 -8.69
CA GLY A 10 3.36 13.66 -8.91
C GLY A 10 2.21 14.18 -8.05
N TYR A 11 1.89 13.50 -6.95
CA TYR A 11 0.93 14.00 -5.97
C TYR A 11 1.53 15.09 -5.11
N THR A 12 0.71 16.06 -4.70
CA THR A 12 1.09 16.96 -3.60
C THR A 12 0.94 16.24 -2.26
N THR A 13 1.51 16.80 -1.21
CA THR A 13 1.35 16.27 0.16
C THR A 13 -0.12 16.25 0.57
N GLU A 14 -0.88 17.30 0.23
CA GLU A 14 -2.31 17.41 0.53
C GLU A 14 -3.12 16.33 -0.19
N GLU A 15 -2.85 16.09 -1.47
CA GLU A 15 -3.52 15.04 -2.25
C GLU A 15 -3.20 13.65 -1.70
N ALA A 16 -1.95 13.37 -1.36
CA ALA A 16 -1.53 12.11 -0.75
C ALA A 16 -2.17 11.89 0.63
N ASN A 17 -2.25 12.94 1.44
CA ASN A 17 -2.89 12.88 2.76
C ASN A 17 -4.41 12.70 2.67
N ALA A 18 -5.05 13.26 1.64
CA ALA A 18 -6.47 13.06 1.39
C ALA A 18 -6.83 11.60 1.04
N PHE A 19 -5.90 10.87 0.43
CA PHE A 19 -6.06 9.44 0.14
C PHE A 19 -5.96 8.56 1.41
N ILE A 20 -5.11 8.93 2.35
CA ILE A 20 -4.84 8.13 3.56
C ILE A 20 -6.00 8.29 4.55
N ALA A 21 -6.52 7.16 5.04
CA ALA A 21 -7.57 7.18 6.06
C ALA A 21 -7.11 7.81 7.38
N GLY A 22 -8.03 8.42 8.09
CA GLY A 22 -7.81 8.99 9.41
C GLY A 22 -7.59 7.94 10.52
N PRO A 23 -7.31 8.36 11.76
CA PRO A 23 -6.88 7.48 12.85
C PRO A 23 -7.88 6.38 13.18
N CYS A 24 -9.17 6.64 13.02
CA CYS A 24 -10.23 5.67 13.34
C CYS A 24 -10.22 4.44 12.43
N PHE A 25 -9.68 4.56 11.23
CA PHE A 25 -9.68 3.46 10.25
C PHE A 25 -8.26 3.01 9.85
N GLN A 26 -7.22 3.65 10.35
CA GLN A 26 -5.83 3.40 9.96
C GLN A 26 -5.42 1.93 10.07
N ALA A 27 -5.89 1.20 11.09
CA ALA A 27 -5.53 -0.20 11.32
C ALA A 27 -6.04 -1.15 10.21
N TRP A 28 -7.12 -0.78 9.53
CA TRP A 28 -7.76 -1.59 8.47
C TRP A 28 -7.61 -1.00 7.07
N TRP A 29 -6.95 0.14 6.93
CA TRP A 29 -6.88 0.85 5.66
C TRP A 29 -6.24 0.01 4.54
N GLY A 30 -5.30 -0.87 4.86
CA GLY A 30 -4.69 -1.82 3.91
C GLY A 30 -5.62 -2.89 3.34
N MET A 31 -6.88 -2.97 3.81
CA MET A 31 -7.92 -3.85 3.25
C MET A 31 -8.53 -3.33 1.93
N ASN A 32 -8.11 -2.19 1.41
CA ASN A 32 -8.56 -1.62 0.13
C ASN A 32 -10.07 -1.33 0.03
N ASN A 33 -10.77 -1.12 1.13
CA ASN A 33 -12.22 -0.96 1.11
C ASN A 33 -12.71 0.49 1.23
N LEU A 34 -11.86 1.44 1.61
CA LEU A 34 -12.19 2.87 1.55
C LEU A 34 -10.93 3.74 1.43
N GLU A 35 -11.10 4.97 0.94
CA GLU A 35 -10.05 6.00 0.93
C GLU A 35 -10.50 7.26 1.66
N GLY A 36 -9.56 7.98 2.27
CA GLY A 36 -9.74 9.35 2.78
C GLY A 36 -10.67 9.52 3.97
N TRP A 37 -11.33 8.48 4.43
CA TRP A 37 -12.32 8.61 5.50
C TRP A 37 -11.70 8.99 6.85
N GLY A 38 -12.30 9.99 7.50
CA GLY A 38 -11.85 10.46 8.80
C GLY A 38 -10.52 11.21 8.80
N GLY A 39 -9.97 11.49 7.61
CA GLY A 39 -8.77 12.30 7.39
C GLY A 39 -9.09 13.65 6.76
N PRO A 40 -8.05 14.38 6.28
CA PRO A 40 -6.63 14.06 6.45
C PRO A 40 -6.13 14.33 7.89
N ASN A 41 -5.06 13.65 8.25
CA ASN A 41 -4.36 13.95 9.49
C ASN A 41 -3.41 15.16 9.28
N PRO A 42 -3.04 15.90 10.34
CA PRO A 42 -2.02 16.94 10.23
C PRO A 42 -0.64 16.34 9.95
N GLU A 43 0.24 17.09 9.28
CA GLU A 43 1.56 16.61 8.85
C GLU A 43 2.40 16.04 10.00
N TRP A 44 2.45 16.73 11.13
CA TRP A 44 3.17 16.26 12.32
C TRP A 44 2.71 14.87 12.80
N TRP A 45 1.47 14.46 12.47
CA TRP A 45 0.95 13.15 12.84
C TRP A 45 1.65 12.05 12.03
N TYR A 46 1.80 12.24 10.71
CA TYR A 46 2.51 11.29 9.85
C TYR A 46 3.97 11.14 10.25
N GLU A 47 4.66 12.25 10.52
CA GLU A 47 6.05 12.25 10.98
C GLU A 47 6.22 11.45 12.29
N ARG A 48 5.33 11.66 13.24
CA ARG A 48 5.37 10.92 14.52
C ARG A 48 5.03 9.45 14.36
N GLN A 49 4.09 9.08 13.49
CA GLN A 49 3.78 7.69 13.20
C GLN A 49 4.96 6.98 12.52
N GLU A 50 5.67 7.65 11.64
CA GLU A 50 6.89 7.11 11.03
C GLU A 50 7.95 6.79 12.09
N VAL A 51 8.26 7.74 12.97
CA VAL A 51 9.22 7.54 14.06
C VAL A 51 8.76 6.41 15.00
N LEU A 52 7.49 6.37 15.33
CA LEU A 52 6.92 5.32 16.18
C LEU A 52 7.03 3.94 15.53
N ALA A 53 6.65 3.80 14.27
CA ALA A 53 6.72 2.55 13.53
C ALA A 53 8.17 2.04 13.43
N HIS A 54 9.12 2.93 13.13
CA HIS A 54 10.54 2.60 13.11
C HIS A 54 11.02 2.06 14.47
N ASN A 55 10.69 2.75 15.56
CA ASN A 55 11.09 2.36 16.92
C ASN A 55 10.45 1.04 17.34
N ILE A 56 9.18 0.80 17.01
CA ILE A 56 8.50 -0.47 17.27
C ILE A 56 9.20 -1.60 16.52
N GLY A 57 9.43 -1.45 15.22
CA GLY A 57 10.10 -2.47 14.40
C GLY A 57 11.51 -2.78 14.89
N LYS A 58 12.27 -1.76 15.27
CA LYS A 58 13.60 -1.92 15.90
C LYS A 58 13.49 -2.74 17.20
N ARG A 59 12.58 -2.33 18.10
CA ARG A 59 12.41 -3.02 19.39
C ARG A 59 11.95 -4.47 19.24
N MET A 60 11.06 -4.75 18.29
CA MET A 60 10.66 -6.13 17.98
C MET A 60 11.86 -6.99 17.59
N ARG A 61 12.72 -6.50 16.70
CA ARG A 61 13.93 -7.25 16.26
C ARG A 61 14.91 -7.47 17.40
N GLU A 62 15.13 -6.49 18.27
CA GLU A 62 15.95 -6.63 19.48
C GLU A 62 15.45 -7.72 20.43
N LEU A 63 14.14 -7.97 20.43
CA LEU A 63 13.50 -9.04 21.23
C LEU A 63 13.42 -10.38 20.49
N GLY A 64 14.04 -10.51 19.31
CA GLY A 64 13.99 -11.73 18.48
C GLY A 64 12.66 -11.93 17.75
N MET A 65 11.78 -10.92 17.73
CA MET A 65 10.52 -10.96 17.00
C MET A 65 10.74 -10.52 15.55
N GLN A 66 9.90 -11.04 14.65
CA GLN A 66 9.87 -10.57 13.25
C GLN A 66 8.60 -9.71 13.05
N PRO A 67 8.73 -8.44 12.62
CA PRO A 67 7.58 -7.64 12.29
C PRO A 67 6.92 -8.15 11.01
N VAL A 68 5.59 -8.19 10.97
CA VAL A 68 4.82 -8.37 9.75
C VAL A 68 4.51 -6.98 9.20
N LEU A 69 5.02 -6.66 8.02
CA LEU A 69 4.84 -5.35 7.39
C LEU A 69 3.70 -5.38 6.36
N PRO A 70 3.07 -4.23 6.05
CA PRO A 70 2.07 -4.19 5.00
C PRO A 70 2.71 -4.43 3.63
N GLY A 71 2.15 -5.37 2.86
CA GLY A 71 2.55 -5.62 1.49
C GLY A 71 1.78 -4.74 0.49
N PHE A 72 2.31 -4.61 -0.72
CA PHE A 72 1.66 -3.88 -1.80
C PHE A 72 0.68 -4.78 -2.55
N SER A 73 -0.59 -4.44 -2.50
CA SER A 73 -1.68 -5.18 -3.13
C SER A 73 -2.22 -4.55 -4.42
N GLY A 74 -1.66 -3.43 -4.83
CA GLY A 74 -2.10 -2.67 -6.01
C GLY A 74 -3.02 -1.50 -5.71
N MET A 75 -3.36 -1.24 -4.45
CA MET A 75 -4.19 -0.11 -4.03
C MET A 75 -3.58 1.22 -4.47
N VAL A 76 -4.40 2.08 -5.09
CA VAL A 76 -4.02 3.43 -5.51
C VAL A 76 -5.20 4.40 -5.30
N PRO A 77 -4.96 5.72 -5.23
CA PRO A 77 -6.05 6.70 -5.17
C PRO A 77 -7.05 6.54 -6.33
N SER A 78 -8.34 6.82 -6.08
CA SER A 78 -9.37 6.72 -7.11
C SER A 78 -9.15 7.66 -8.30
N ASN A 79 -8.38 8.75 -8.14
CA ASN A 79 -7.98 9.66 -9.20
C ASN A 79 -6.63 9.31 -9.85
N PHE A 80 -6.07 8.12 -9.58
CA PHE A 80 -4.72 7.75 -10.02
C PHE A 80 -4.55 7.81 -11.54
N THR A 81 -5.53 7.30 -12.29
CA THR A 81 -5.48 7.32 -13.77
C THR A 81 -5.47 8.74 -14.30
N GLU A 82 -6.30 9.61 -13.76
CA GLU A 82 -6.37 11.02 -14.16
C GLU A 82 -5.06 11.75 -13.87
N LYS A 83 -4.49 11.50 -12.70
CA LYS A 83 -3.27 12.18 -12.23
C LYS A 83 -2.01 11.72 -12.96
N THR A 84 -1.89 10.43 -13.25
CA THR A 84 -0.63 9.83 -13.72
C THR A 84 -0.66 9.37 -15.17
N GLY A 85 -1.84 9.21 -15.76
CA GLY A 85 -2.04 8.58 -17.06
C GLY A 85 -1.95 7.05 -17.06
N HIS A 86 -1.58 6.43 -15.93
CA HIS A 86 -1.55 4.97 -15.80
C HIS A 86 -2.94 4.41 -15.50
N GLN A 87 -3.27 3.27 -16.09
CA GLN A 87 -4.57 2.64 -15.89
C GLN A 87 -4.70 2.02 -14.50
N ALA A 88 -5.80 2.33 -13.83
CA ALA A 88 -6.22 1.70 -12.59
C ALA A 88 -7.73 1.40 -12.66
N ASN A 89 -8.16 0.30 -12.05
CA ASN A 89 -9.52 -0.20 -12.12
C ASN A 89 -10.32 0.24 -10.89
N SER A 90 -11.50 0.82 -11.14
CA SER A 90 -12.44 1.16 -10.07
C SER A 90 -12.91 -0.10 -9.35
N GLN A 91 -12.89 -0.04 -8.03
CA GLN A 91 -13.39 -1.10 -7.15
C GLN A 91 -14.83 -0.83 -6.66
N GLY A 92 -15.48 0.21 -7.20
CA GLY A 92 -16.81 0.62 -6.77
C GLY A 92 -16.83 1.17 -5.34
N ASN A 93 -17.87 0.81 -4.60
CA ASN A 93 -18.05 1.26 -3.22
C ASN A 93 -18.04 0.09 -2.24
N TRP A 94 -17.57 0.36 -1.03
CA TRP A 94 -17.78 -0.50 0.14
C TRP A 94 -18.81 0.18 1.04
N CYS A 95 -19.96 -0.44 1.21
CA CYS A 95 -21.11 0.23 1.82
C CYS A 95 -21.42 1.55 1.09
N TYR A 96 -21.20 2.69 1.73
CA TYR A 96 -21.42 4.03 1.16
C TYR A 96 -20.11 4.78 0.86
N PHE A 97 -18.94 4.12 1.04
CA PHE A 97 -17.63 4.73 0.88
C PHE A 97 -17.03 4.36 -0.46
N THR A 98 -16.34 5.32 -1.10
CA THR A 98 -15.55 5.06 -2.30
C THR A 98 -14.38 4.16 -1.94
N ARG A 99 -14.22 3.07 -2.70
CA ARG A 99 -13.01 2.23 -2.62
C ARG A 99 -11.85 2.91 -3.33
N PRO A 100 -10.61 2.69 -2.88
CA PRO A 100 -9.44 2.93 -3.70
C PRO A 100 -9.56 2.19 -5.02
N TYR A 101 -8.87 2.69 -6.05
CA TYR A 101 -8.69 1.92 -7.28
C TYR A 101 -7.60 0.88 -7.09
N ILE A 102 -7.53 -0.07 -8.00
CA ILE A 102 -6.49 -1.11 -8.01
C ILE A 102 -5.79 -1.14 -9.35
N LEU A 103 -4.47 -1.23 -9.32
CA LEU A 103 -3.66 -1.58 -10.48
C LEU A 103 -3.87 -3.06 -10.82
N ASP A 104 -3.92 -3.39 -12.09
CA ASP A 104 -3.84 -4.80 -12.49
C ASP A 104 -2.47 -5.37 -12.07
N PRO A 105 -2.42 -6.38 -11.17
CA PRO A 105 -1.16 -6.96 -10.73
C PRO A 105 -0.29 -7.54 -11.85
N ASN A 106 -0.88 -7.87 -13.00
CA ASN A 106 -0.17 -8.37 -14.17
C ASN A 106 0.43 -7.26 -15.04
N SER A 107 0.28 -5.98 -14.66
CA SER A 107 0.79 -4.84 -15.43
C SER A 107 2.20 -4.41 -15.02
N ASP A 108 2.94 -3.82 -15.98
CA ASP A 108 4.24 -3.20 -15.71
C ASP A 108 4.13 -2.04 -14.71
N THR A 109 3.01 -1.32 -14.72
CA THR A 109 2.73 -0.24 -13.77
C THR A 109 2.67 -0.77 -12.34
N PHE A 110 1.99 -1.90 -12.13
CA PHE A 110 1.97 -2.56 -10.82
C PHE A 110 3.38 -2.94 -10.37
N THR A 111 4.14 -3.62 -11.22
CA THR A 111 5.51 -4.06 -10.91
C THR A 111 6.41 -2.89 -10.53
N SER A 112 6.36 -1.81 -11.30
CA SER A 112 7.14 -0.59 -11.02
C SER A 112 6.71 0.08 -9.73
N MET A 113 5.41 0.16 -9.46
CA MET A 113 4.90 0.78 -8.23
C MET A 113 5.20 -0.08 -7.00
N ALA A 114 5.12 -1.40 -7.12
CA ALA A 114 5.52 -2.33 -6.05
C ALA A 114 6.98 -2.13 -5.66
N ALA A 115 7.89 -2.05 -6.65
CA ALA A 115 9.31 -1.79 -6.39
C ALA A 115 9.53 -0.47 -5.62
N ASN A 116 8.88 0.62 -6.05
CA ASN A 116 8.93 1.90 -5.35
C ASN A 116 8.33 1.84 -3.95
N TYR A 117 7.20 1.12 -3.79
CA TYR A 117 6.54 0.94 -2.50
C TYR A 117 7.47 0.24 -1.49
N TYR A 118 8.06 -0.90 -1.87
CA TYR A 118 8.94 -1.64 -0.98
C TYR A 118 10.23 -0.89 -0.67
N LYS A 119 10.75 -0.11 -1.62
CA LYS A 119 11.88 0.80 -1.37
C LYS A 119 11.55 1.82 -0.28
N VAL A 120 10.42 2.52 -0.41
CA VAL A 120 9.96 3.49 0.60
C VAL A 120 9.64 2.81 1.93
N LEU A 121 9.00 1.64 1.89
CA LEU A 121 8.67 0.87 3.10
C LEU A 121 9.95 0.48 3.87
N LYS A 122 10.99 0.03 3.16
CA LYS A 122 12.30 -0.31 3.74
C LYS A 122 12.97 0.90 4.40
N GLU A 123 12.88 2.07 3.78
CA GLU A 123 13.40 3.32 4.34
C GLU A 123 12.68 3.72 5.64
N VAL A 124 11.36 3.55 5.69
CA VAL A 124 10.51 3.97 6.84
C VAL A 124 10.51 2.95 7.97
N MET A 125 10.33 1.66 7.66
CA MET A 125 10.10 0.60 8.65
C MET A 125 11.25 -0.41 8.79
N GLY A 126 12.24 -0.35 7.91
CA GLY A 126 13.28 -1.37 7.81
C GLY A 126 12.78 -2.60 7.05
N THR A 127 13.57 -3.68 7.12
CA THR A 127 13.29 -4.94 6.43
C THR A 127 12.46 -5.91 7.26
N SER A 128 11.74 -6.81 6.60
CA SER A 128 11.09 -7.97 7.20
C SER A 128 11.07 -9.13 6.20
N LYS A 129 10.92 -10.35 6.74
CA LYS A 129 10.66 -11.57 5.96
C LYS A 129 9.17 -11.84 5.77
N TYR A 130 8.29 -11.09 6.44
CA TYR A 130 6.85 -11.34 6.47
C TYR A 130 6.07 -10.10 6.09
N TYR A 131 5.12 -10.27 5.18
CA TYR A 131 4.23 -9.22 4.69
C TYR A 131 2.78 -9.68 4.75
N SER A 132 1.88 -8.78 5.12
CA SER A 132 0.43 -8.99 5.11
C SER A 132 -0.20 -8.11 4.05
N MET A 133 -1.11 -8.67 3.25
CA MET A 133 -1.86 -7.94 2.24
C MET A 133 -3.22 -8.58 2.01
N ASP A 134 -4.19 -7.77 1.59
CA ASP A 134 -5.55 -8.19 1.26
C ASP A 134 -5.99 -7.51 -0.04
N PRO A 135 -5.64 -8.07 -1.22
CA PRO A 135 -5.81 -7.39 -2.50
C PRO A 135 -7.27 -7.28 -2.97
N PHE A 136 -8.14 -8.21 -2.59
CA PHE A 136 -9.51 -8.30 -3.10
C PHE A 136 -10.56 -8.43 -1.99
N HIS A 137 -10.42 -7.62 -0.96
CA HIS A 137 -11.24 -7.69 0.25
C HIS A 137 -12.74 -7.43 -0.03
N GLU A 138 -13.59 -8.24 0.58
CA GLU A 138 -15.06 -8.06 0.65
C GLU A 138 -15.76 -7.69 -0.67
N GLY A 139 -15.62 -8.54 -1.68
CA GLY A 139 -16.33 -8.35 -2.95
C GLY A 139 -15.75 -7.22 -3.81
N ALA A 140 -14.46 -6.97 -3.71
CA ALA A 140 -13.76 -6.12 -4.65
C ALA A 140 -13.99 -6.53 -6.09
N ASN A 141 -14.05 -5.56 -7.01
CA ASN A 141 -14.28 -5.82 -8.42
C ASN A 141 -13.04 -6.42 -9.08
N THR A 142 -13.13 -7.69 -9.46
CA THR A 142 -12.09 -8.42 -10.17
C THR A 142 -12.33 -8.56 -11.67
N ASN A 143 -13.32 -7.84 -12.23
CA ASN A 143 -13.64 -7.93 -13.65
C ASN A 143 -12.43 -7.57 -14.51
N GLY A 144 -12.08 -8.50 -15.42
CA GLY A 144 -10.92 -8.35 -16.30
C GLY A 144 -9.57 -8.69 -15.65
N ILE A 145 -9.52 -9.11 -14.39
CA ILE A 145 -8.31 -9.53 -13.69
C ILE A 145 -8.28 -11.07 -13.63
N ASP A 146 -7.22 -11.69 -14.12
CA ASP A 146 -6.92 -13.09 -13.84
C ASP A 146 -6.43 -13.20 -12.38
N VAL A 147 -7.32 -13.57 -11.48
CA VAL A 147 -7.07 -13.58 -10.03
C VAL A 147 -5.95 -14.54 -9.62
N PRO A 148 -5.88 -15.79 -10.13
CA PRO A 148 -4.74 -16.68 -9.86
C PRO A 148 -3.40 -16.09 -10.31
N ALA A 149 -3.33 -15.53 -11.53
CA ALA A 149 -2.13 -14.87 -12.04
C ALA A 149 -1.80 -13.60 -11.20
N ALA A 150 -2.81 -12.85 -10.78
CA ALA A 150 -2.64 -11.65 -9.94
C ALA A 150 -1.98 -11.97 -8.59
N TYR A 151 -2.40 -13.02 -7.90
CA TYR A 151 -1.74 -13.44 -6.65
C TYR A 151 -0.28 -13.83 -6.88
N THR A 152 0.01 -14.52 -7.99
CA THR A 152 1.38 -14.88 -8.37
C THR A 152 2.21 -13.61 -8.65
N ALA A 153 1.67 -12.65 -9.39
CA ALA A 153 2.34 -11.39 -9.70
C ALA A 153 2.63 -10.56 -8.43
N ILE A 154 1.66 -10.48 -7.51
CA ILE A 154 1.82 -9.81 -6.21
C ILE A 154 2.95 -10.45 -5.40
N ALA A 155 2.98 -11.78 -5.30
CA ALA A 155 4.04 -12.50 -4.61
C ALA A 155 5.41 -12.27 -5.27
N ASN A 156 5.49 -12.37 -6.58
CA ASN A 156 6.74 -12.15 -7.32
C ASN A 156 7.28 -10.74 -7.15
N ALA A 157 6.41 -9.72 -7.17
CA ALA A 157 6.82 -8.33 -6.95
C ALA A 157 7.36 -8.12 -5.52
N MET A 158 6.76 -8.77 -4.54
CA MET A 158 7.25 -8.76 -3.16
C MET A 158 8.63 -9.43 -3.05
N TYR A 159 8.81 -10.61 -3.64
CA TYR A 159 10.10 -11.30 -3.66
C TYR A 159 11.19 -10.49 -4.36
N ALA A 160 10.89 -9.96 -5.55
CA ALA A 160 11.85 -9.17 -6.33
C ALA A 160 12.33 -7.90 -5.62
N ALA A 161 11.51 -7.33 -4.73
CA ALA A 161 11.84 -6.11 -4.00
C ALA A 161 12.54 -6.36 -2.66
N ASN A 162 12.61 -7.61 -2.19
CA ASN A 162 13.11 -7.96 -0.87
C ASN A 162 14.20 -9.04 -0.97
N ASP A 163 15.44 -8.62 -1.21
CA ASP A 163 16.62 -9.49 -1.34
C ASP A 163 16.92 -10.36 -0.09
N ASP A 164 16.29 -10.06 1.04
CA ASP A 164 16.49 -10.76 2.33
C ASP A 164 15.48 -11.90 2.56
N ILE A 165 14.61 -12.20 1.60
CA ILE A 165 13.69 -13.33 1.69
C ILE A 165 14.45 -14.59 1.25
N ASP A 166 14.95 -15.36 2.22
CA ASP A 166 15.54 -16.66 1.95
C ASP A 166 14.51 -17.55 1.21
N GLU A 167 14.86 -18.03 0.04
CA GLU A 167 14.17 -19.14 -0.62
C GLU A 167 14.33 -20.40 0.26
N LYS A 168 13.33 -20.71 1.06
CA LYS A 168 13.23 -21.98 1.79
C LYS A 168 11.94 -22.68 1.48
#